data_be9609c0a661ca491d65c3f286d093b8
#
_entry.id   be9609c0a661ca491d65c3f286d093b8
#
_cell.length_a   1.000
_cell.length_b   1.000
_cell.length_c   1.000
_cell.angle_alpha   90.00
_cell.angle_beta   90.00
_cell.angle_gamma   90.00
#
_symmetry.space_group_name_H-M   'P 1'
#
loop_
_entity.id
_entity.type
_entity.pdbx_description
1 polymer ?
#
loop_
_entity_poly.entity_id
_entity_poly.type
_entity_poly.pdbx_seq_one_letter_code
_entity_poly.pdbx_strand_id
1 'polypeptide(L)'
;VAAIAGIQREEHKEKIKDSGETILQIPYEGVTALSWENESESLSFHKGEDGVWTYDEDEKFPVSEEKIKELLEPFEEFAAAFVIEEVEDYSQYGLNDPVCTIHLENGEQELEIKLGNFSNMDSQRYVSIGDGKAYLVKDDPLNYFDAVLKDMLKQDEIPELETVSSLRFTGPETYEAVRIEDSGASYSSEDVYFKKDEENLLPLDPVQVDEYIRTLQNLDLSDYASYYVSEEEWSTYGLDAPELSLEADYTFENEDKENVSGTLTVSVSRDPKEKEKAEKKENFEENSGEEEEITAYARVNNSQIAYKLTAEDYKGLMAMKYDDLRHKEVFWGDTEEITGIDISLEGADYSLTSKGKKDDRTWTYQEEEIEADELLFALEGLKADRFTEEEPGQKEEIRLTLHLDNEVSPQVTIVLYRYDGSSCLAEADGKTVSLIPRSQAVDLIEAVNTIVLGNTED
;
A
#
# COMPACT_ATOMS: atom_id res chain seq x y z
N VAL A 1 55.68 -5.94 -42.91
CA VAL A 1 55.32 -5.58 -41.52
C VAL A 1 53.80 -5.53 -41.34
N ALA A 2 53.05 -4.98 -42.31
CA ALA A 2 51.58 -4.95 -42.23
C ALA A 2 50.90 -6.34 -42.33
N ALA A 3 51.53 -7.29 -43.09
CA ALA A 3 51.01 -8.65 -43.21
C ALA A 3 51.18 -9.49 -41.91
N ILE A 4 52.27 -9.27 -41.17
CA ILE A 4 52.51 -9.97 -39.91
C ILE A 4 51.57 -9.45 -38.81
N ALA A 5 51.28 -8.13 -38.77
CA ALA A 5 50.31 -7.56 -37.85
C ALA A 5 48.87 -8.01 -38.15
N GLY A 6 48.53 -8.24 -39.42
CA GLY A 6 47.23 -8.78 -39.84
C GLY A 6 47.06 -10.25 -39.40
N ILE A 7 48.10 -11.08 -39.58
CA ILE A 7 48.08 -12.49 -39.20
C ILE A 7 48.00 -12.65 -37.67
N GLN A 8 48.74 -11.84 -36.93
CA GLN A 8 48.63 -11.87 -35.44
C GLN A 8 47.25 -11.40 -34.94
N ARG A 9 46.61 -10.48 -35.67
CA ARG A 9 45.26 -10.00 -35.30
C ARG A 9 44.16 -11.00 -35.70
N GLU A 10 44.35 -11.78 -36.76
CA GLU A 10 43.46 -12.89 -37.11
C GLU A 10 43.69 -14.12 -36.24
N GLU A 11 44.94 -14.47 -35.87
CA GLU A 11 45.24 -15.52 -34.91
C GLU A 11 44.67 -15.20 -33.51
N HIS A 12 44.66 -13.93 -33.10
CA HIS A 12 44.05 -13.51 -31.84
C HIS A 12 42.50 -13.58 -31.89
N LYS A 13 41.89 -13.33 -33.05
CA LYS A 13 40.43 -13.50 -33.26
C LYS A 13 40.01 -14.97 -33.32
N GLU A 14 40.86 -15.87 -33.82
CA GLU A 14 40.56 -17.31 -33.88
C GLU A 14 40.62 -18.01 -32.50
N LYS A 15 41.26 -17.39 -31.49
CA LYS A 15 41.30 -17.92 -30.12
C LYS A 15 40.06 -17.57 -29.29
N ILE A 16 39.20 -16.68 -29.75
CA ILE A 16 37.93 -16.34 -29.12
C ILE A 16 36.84 -17.22 -29.76
N LYS A 17 36.57 -18.38 -29.15
CA LYS A 17 35.49 -19.27 -29.60
C LYS A 17 34.22 -18.92 -28.87
N ASP A 18 33.12 -18.83 -29.60
CA ASP A 18 31.77 -18.91 -29.01
C ASP A 18 31.64 -20.33 -28.44
N SER A 19 31.75 -20.44 -27.12
CA SER A 19 31.87 -21.74 -26.49
C SER A 19 30.50 -22.26 -26.03
N GLY A 20 29.60 -21.40 -25.57
CA GLY A 20 28.38 -21.85 -24.89
C GLY A 20 28.68 -22.85 -23.79
N GLU A 21 29.94 -22.88 -23.30
CA GLU A 21 30.42 -23.87 -22.35
C GLU A 21 30.11 -23.48 -20.93
N THR A 22 29.53 -24.41 -20.16
CA THR A 22 29.38 -24.25 -18.72
C THR A 22 30.74 -24.25 -18.05
N ILE A 23 31.09 -23.15 -17.39
CA ILE A 23 32.42 -22.96 -16.73
C ILE A 23 32.36 -23.24 -15.24
N LEU A 24 31.21 -23.05 -14.59
CA LEU A 24 30.94 -23.43 -13.20
C LEU A 24 29.56 -24.06 -13.10
N GLN A 25 29.42 -25.00 -12.19
CA GLN A 25 28.15 -25.61 -11.81
C GLN A 25 28.13 -25.80 -10.30
N ILE A 26 27.48 -24.89 -9.60
CA ILE A 26 27.47 -24.80 -8.13
C ILE A 26 26.01 -24.86 -7.65
N PRO A 27 25.48 -26.03 -7.26
CA PRO A 27 24.18 -26.18 -6.69
C PRO A 27 24.09 -25.42 -5.35
N TYR A 28 23.00 -24.68 -5.13
CA TYR A 28 22.76 -23.92 -3.90
C TYR A 28 22.95 -24.76 -2.62
N GLU A 29 22.47 -26.00 -2.62
CA GLU A 29 22.52 -26.89 -1.45
C GLU A 29 23.94 -27.19 -0.97
N GLY A 30 24.92 -27.13 -1.89
CA GLY A 30 26.31 -27.36 -1.58
C GLY A 30 27.05 -26.17 -0.99
N VAL A 31 26.50 -24.95 -1.12
CA VAL A 31 27.17 -23.72 -0.68
C VAL A 31 27.07 -23.55 0.82
N THR A 32 28.20 -23.36 1.48
CA THR A 32 28.31 -23.20 2.95
C THR A 32 28.73 -21.80 3.38
N ALA A 33 29.40 -21.05 2.49
CA ALA A 33 29.75 -19.66 2.73
C ALA A 33 29.70 -18.85 1.42
N LEU A 34 29.35 -17.59 1.53
CA LEU A 34 29.28 -16.62 0.46
C LEU A 34 29.77 -15.28 0.95
N SER A 35 30.74 -14.70 0.25
CA SER A 35 31.11 -13.30 0.49
C SER A 35 31.37 -12.58 -0.81
N TRP A 36 31.23 -11.27 -0.81
CA TRP A 36 31.59 -10.43 -1.94
C TRP A 36 32.05 -9.06 -1.47
N GLU A 37 32.88 -8.46 -2.29
CA GLU A 37 33.34 -7.09 -2.15
C GLU A 37 33.09 -6.38 -3.48
N ASN A 38 32.31 -5.29 -3.43
CA ASN A 38 32.06 -4.39 -4.53
C ASN A 38 32.47 -2.96 -4.15
N GLU A 39 32.21 -1.96 -5.01
CA GLU A 39 32.56 -0.56 -4.72
C GLU A 39 31.84 0.01 -3.48
N SER A 40 30.71 -0.56 -3.09
CA SER A 40 29.82 -0.04 -2.05
C SER A 40 30.09 -0.71 -0.69
N GLU A 41 30.17 -2.04 -0.65
CA GLU A 41 30.25 -2.82 0.59
C GLU A 41 31.07 -4.10 0.43
N SER A 42 31.52 -4.62 1.57
CA SER A 42 32.06 -5.97 1.70
C SER A 42 31.17 -6.75 2.65
N LEU A 43 30.55 -7.82 2.17
CA LEU A 43 29.58 -8.63 2.91
C LEU A 43 29.98 -10.09 2.94
N SER A 44 29.75 -10.75 4.06
CA SER A 44 30.15 -12.14 4.30
C SER A 44 29.08 -12.89 5.10
N PHE A 45 28.71 -14.06 4.61
CA PHE A 45 27.65 -14.90 5.17
C PHE A 45 28.11 -16.37 5.20
N HIS A 46 27.71 -17.08 6.22
CA HIS A 46 27.90 -18.53 6.30
C HIS A 46 26.62 -19.26 6.66
N LYS A 47 26.53 -20.52 6.29
CA LYS A 47 25.42 -21.42 6.60
C LYS A 47 25.78 -22.25 7.81
N GLY A 48 25.01 -22.10 8.90
CA GLY A 48 25.20 -22.87 10.12
C GLY A 48 24.90 -24.37 9.95
N GLU A 49 25.23 -25.17 10.96
CA GLU A 49 24.92 -26.61 10.98
C GLU A 49 23.40 -26.90 10.94
N ASP A 50 22.58 -25.95 11.37
CA ASP A 50 21.12 -25.97 11.32
C ASP A 50 20.55 -25.61 9.93
N GLY A 51 21.44 -25.26 8.99
CA GLY A 51 21.07 -24.85 7.64
C GLY A 51 20.64 -23.38 7.50
N VAL A 52 20.73 -22.58 8.56
CA VAL A 52 20.38 -21.17 8.55
C VAL A 52 21.56 -20.31 8.13
N TRP A 53 21.31 -19.33 7.24
CA TRP A 53 22.32 -18.36 6.83
C TRP A 53 22.46 -17.27 7.89
N THR A 54 23.70 -16.91 8.20
CA THR A 54 24.07 -15.93 9.21
C THR A 54 25.03 -14.90 8.62
N TYR A 55 24.86 -13.64 8.96
CA TYR A 55 25.78 -12.56 8.62
C TYR A 55 26.97 -12.57 9.58
N ASP A 56 28.20 -12.60 9.06
CA ASP A 56 29.41 -12.85 9.86
C ASP A 56 29.74 -11.70 10.82
N GLU A 57 29.37 -10.46 10.47
CA GLU A 57 29.66 -9.30 11.35
C GLU A 57 28.63 -9.14 12.47
N ASP A 58 27.38 -9.61 12.28
CA ASP A 58 26.36 -9.58 13.31
C ASP A 58 25.33 -10.71 13.15
N GLU A 59 25.44 -11.72 14.02
CA GLU A 59 24.54 -12.88 14.04
C GLU A 59 23.05 -12.52 14.31
N LYS A 60 22.77 -11.29 14.76
CA LYS A 60 21.39 -10.83 15.00
C LYS A 60 20.72 -10.34 13.72
N PHE A 61 21.49 -10.09 12.65
CA PHE A 61 20.92 -9.68 11.38
C PHE A 61 20.12 -10.83 10.76
N PRO A 62 18.81 -10.67 10.52
CA PRO A 62 17.99 -11.72 9.93
C PRO A 62 18.24 -11.80 8.42
N VAL A 63 18.97 -12.84 8.00
CA VAL A 63 19.36 -13.05 6.59
C VAL A 63 18.20 -13.66 5.80
N SER A 64 17.91 -13.09 4.63
CA SER A 64 17.00 -13.66 3.64
C SER A 64 17.66 -14.82 2.89
N GLU A 65 17.20 -16.04 3.12
CA GLU A 65 17.64 -17.22 2.37
C GLU A 65 17.28 -17.12 0.88
N GLU A 66 16.13 -16.50 0.57
CA GLU A 66 15.70 -16.27 -0.81
C GLU A 66 16.70 -15.37 -1.55
N LYS A 67 17.17 -14.29 -0.90
CA LYS A 67 18.20 -13.43 -1.48
C LYS A 67 19.51 -14.15 -1.69
N ILE A 68 19.93 -15.01 -0.76
CA ILE A 68 21.10 -15.86 -0.97
C ILE A 68 20.90 -16.78 -2.18
N LYS A 69 19.72 -17.39 -2.36
CA LYS A 69 19.41 -18.21 -3.54
C LYS A 69 19.48 -17.40 -4.83
N GLU A 70 18.86 -16.21 -4.86
CA GLU A 70 18.95 -15.31 -6.02
C GLU A 70 20.40 -14.96 -6.40
N LEU A 71 21.25 -14.65 -5.41
CA LEU A 71 22.67 -14.37 -5.66
C LEU A 71 23.42 -15.57 -6.26
N LEU A 72 23.06 -16.79 -5.89
CA LEU A 72 23.70 -18.02 -6.32
C LEU A 72 23.15 -18.59 -7.63
N GLU A 73 21.93 -18.17 -8.03
CA GLU A 73 21.26 -18.66 -9.23
C GLU A 73 22.14 -18.62 -10.50
N PRO A 74 22.89 -17.51 -10.79
CA PRO A 74 23.77 -17.47 -11.96
C PRO A 74 24.83 -18.57 -11.99
N PHE A 75 25.24 -19.10 -10.84
CA PHE A 75 26.29 -20.07 -10.71
C PHE A 75 25.80 -21.52 -10.73
N GLU A 76 24.52 -21.78 -10.71
CA GLU A 76 23.95 -23.13 -10.86
C GLU A 76 24.31 -23.73 -12.24
N GLU A 77 24.34 -22.89 -13.28
CA GLU A 77 24.80 -23.22 -14.62
C GLU A 77 25.49 -22.02 -15.26
N PHE A 78 26.68 -21.68 -14.79
CA PHE A 78 27.42 -20.52 -15.26
C PHE A 78 28.12 -20.79 -16.57
N ALA A 79 27.62 -20.21 -17.66
CA ALA A 79 28.13 -20.43 -19.02
C ALA A 79 28.85 -19.21 -19.59
N ALA A 80 29.98 -19.46 -20.27
CA ALA A 80 30.69 -18.46 -21.03
C ALA A 80 30.22 -18.39 -22.47
N ALA A 81 30.02 -17.19 -23.00
CA ALA A 81 29.83 -16.96 -24.42
C ALA A 81 31.17 -17.08 -25.15
N PHE A 82 32.26 -16.55 -24.57
CA PHE A 82 33.60 -16.60 -25.12
C PHE A 82 34.63 -16.95 -24.05
N VAL A 83 35.68 -17.63 -24.44
CA VAL A 83 36.81 -18.02 -23.60
C VAL A 83 38.09 -17.45 -24.17
N ILE A 84 38.91 -16.83 -23.31
CA ILE A 84 40.25 -16.35 -23.61
C ILE A 84 41.22 -17.28 -22.86
N GLU A 85 41.86 -18.22 -23.58
CA GLU A 85 42.63 -19.33 -22.96
C GLU A 85 44.02 -18.94 -22.50
N GLU A 86 44.66 -17.97 -23.13
CA GLU A 86 46.03 -17.54 -22.76
C GLU A 86 45.98 -16.05 -22.42
N VAL A 87 45.73 -15.72 -21.15
CA VAL A 87 45.70 -14.35 -20.67
C VAL A 87 47.11 -13.89 -20.31
N GLU A 88 47.70 -13.01 -21.12
CA GLU A 88 49.01 -12.42 -20.84
C GLU A 88 48.93 -11.29 -19.80
N ASP A 89 47.82 -10.51 -19.80
CA ASP A 89 47.62 -9.39 -18.91
C ASP A 89 46.12 -9.24 -18.58
N TYR A 90 45.75 -9.59 -17.36
CA TYR A 90 44.39 -9.47 -16.82
C TYR A 90 43.91 -8.03 -16.67
N SER A 91 44.83 -7.04 -16.65
CA SER A 91 44.47 -5.63 -16.55
C SER A 91 43.66 -5.13 -17.75
N GLN A 92 43.84 -5.73 -18.93
CA GLN A 92 43.09 -5.40 -20.15
C GLN A 92 41.60 -5.66 -19.99
N TYR A 93 41.24 -6.58 -19.12
CA TYR A 93 39.88 -7.01 -18.86
C TYR A 93 39.30 -6.45 -17.54
N GLY A 94 40.08 -5.61 -16.82
CA GLY A 94 39.73 -5.11 -15.49
C GLY A 94 39.78 -6.17 -14.39
N LEU A 95 40.44 -7.32 -14.63
CA LEU A 95 40.48 -8.45 -13.70
C LEU A 95 41.60 -8.38 -12.67
N ASN A 96 42.58 -7.44 -12.84
CA ASN A 96 43.55 -7.12 -11.81
C ASN A 96 43.02 -6.16 -10.74
N ASP A 97 42.02 -5.37 -11.11
CA ASP A 97 41.24 -4.46 -10.22
C ASP A 97 39.77 -4.65 -10.51
N PRO A 98 39.20 -5.77 -10.04
CA PRO A 98 37.81 -6.15 -10.37
C PRO A 98 36.80 -5.23 -9.73
N VAL A 99 35.68 -4.98 -10.40
CA VAL A 99 34.54 -4.18 -9.87
C VAL A 99 33.80 -4.93 -8.77
N CYS A 100 33.93 -6.27 -8.76
CA CYS A 100 33.41 -7.13 -7.71
C CYS A 100 34.23 -8.39 -7.62
N THR A 101 34.53 -8.83 -6.39
CA THR A 101 35.13 -10.13 -6.12
C THR A 101 34.20 -10.95 -5.25
N ILE A 102 33.87 -12.16 -5.71
CA ILE A 102 32.95 -13.08 -5.04
C ILE A 102 33.73 -14.30 -4.58
N HIS A 103 33.52 -14.68 -3.32
CA HIS A 103 34.08 -15.91 -2.75
C HIS A 103 32.93 -16.84 -2.37
N LEU A 104 33.05 -18.09 -2.79
CA LEU A 104 32.10 -19.16 -2.52
C LEU A 104 32.82 -20.32 -1.87
N GLU A 105 32.26 -20.89 -0.81
CA GLU A 105 32.67 -22.17 -0.27
C GLU A 105 31.61 -23.24 -0.57
N ASN A 106 32.05 -24.33 -1.20
CA ASN A 106 31.21 -25.48 -1.49
C ASN A 106 31.84 -26.72 -0.89
N GLY A 107 31.60 -26.97 0.39
CA GLY A 107 32.18 -28.09 1.12
C GLY A 107 33.70 -28.01 1.23
N GLU A 108 34.43 -28.72 0.34
CA GLU A 108 35.90 -28.77 0.36
C GLU A 108 36.55 -27.76 -0.62
N GLN A 109 35.77 -27.04 -1.42
CA GLN A 109 36.30 -26.16 -2.47
C GLN A 109 35.98 -24.68 -2.11
N GLU A 110 37.03 -23.88 -2.19
CA GLU A 110 36.97 -22.43 -2.18
C GLU A 110 37.07 -21.91 -3.62
N LEU A 111 36.18 -21.06 -4.03
CA LEU A 111 36.12 -20.47 -5.37
C LEU A 111 36.19 -18.96 -5.25
N GLU A 112 37.05 -18.34 -6.04
CA GLU A 112 37.14 -16.89 -6.20
C GLU A 112 36.74 -16.54 -7.62
N ILE A 113 35.68 -15.69 -7.74
CA ILE A 113 35.13 -15.21 -9.00
C ILE A 113 35.38 -13.71 -9.05
N LYS A 114 36.14 -13.24 -10.05
CA LYS A 114 36.41 -11.82 -10.27
C LYS A 114 35.60 -11.28 -11.43
N LEU A 115 34.87 -10.20 -11.20
CA LEU A 115 34.11 -9.47 -12.21
C LEU A 115 34.91 -8.26 -12.67
N GLY A 116 35.30 -8.25 -13.93
CA GLY A 116 36.07 -7.18 -14.54
C GLY A 116 35.22 -6.18 -15.32
N ASN A 117 35.81 -5.62 -16.38
CA ASN A 117 35.14 -4.62 -17.22
C ASN A 117 33.92 -5.21 -17.95
N PHE A 118 32.95 -4.34 -18.23
CA PHE A 118 31.83 -4.66 -19.11
C PHE A 118 32.15 -4.26 -20.55
N SER A 119 32.01 -5.20 -21.50
CA SER A 119 32.17 -4.95 -22.92
C SER A 119 30.85 -4.43 -23.49
N ASN A 120 30.77 -3.11 -23.75
CA ASN A 120 29.59 -2.50 -24.37
C ASN A 120 29.34 -3.00 -25.81
N MET A 121 30.40 -3.48 -26.47
CA MET A 121 30.32 -3.98 -27.83
C MET A 121 29.62 -5.33 -27.91
N ASP A 122 29.85 -6.16 -26.92
CA ASP A 122 29.32 -7.53 -26.85
C ASP A 122 28.16 -7.64 -25.86
N SER A 123 27.91 -6.59 -25.04
CA SER A 123 26.96 -6.59 -23.91
C SER A 123 27.25 -7.73 -22.93
N GLN A 124 28.51 -7.91 -22.58
CA GLN A 124 29.00 -9.02 -21.77
C GLN A 124 30.04 -8.53 -20.75
N ARG A 125 30.16 -9.24 -19.64
CA ARG A 125 31.19 -8.96 -18.62
C ARG A 125 32.36 -9.90 -18.74
N TYR A 126 33.58 -9.37 -18.53
CA TYR A 126 34.76 -10.18 -18.33
C TYR A 126 34.79 -10.76 -16.92
N VAL A 127 35.02 -12.07 -16.81
CA VAL A 127 35.03 -12.83 -15.57
C VAL A 127 36.24 -13.72 -15.51
N SER A 128 36.84 -13.90 -14.33
CA SER A 128 37.84 -14.91 -14.03
C SER A 128 37.35 -15.80 -12.88
N ILE A 129 37.58 -17.10 -13.00
CA ILE A 129 37.31 -18.10 -11.96
C ILE A 129 38.57 -18.70 -11.35
N GLY A 130 39.74 -18.06 -11.58
CA GLY A 130 41.03 -18.47 -11.02
C GLY A 130 41.73 -19.61 -11.74
N ASP A 131 41.26 -20.04 -12.90
CA ASP A 131 41.80 -21.18 -13.68
C ASP A 131 42.81 -20.78 -14.75
N GLY A 132 43.25 -19.51 -14.74
CA GLY A 132 44.23 -18.99 -15.71
C GLY A 132 43.60 -18.45 -17.00
N LYS A 133 42.31 -18.43 -17.11
CA LYS A 133 41.52 -17.92 -18.26
C LYS A 133 40.74 -16.67 -17.91
N ALA A 134 40.25 -16.00 -18.94
CA ALA A 134 39.21 -14.98 -18.81
C ALA A 134 38.02 -15.37 -19.68
N TYR A 135 36.83 -15.03 -19.20
CA TYR A 135 35.56 -15.40 -19.82
C TYR A 135 34.74 -14.14 -20.11
N LEU A 136 33.95 -14.19 -21.16
CA LEU A 136 32.88 -13.24 -21.41
C LEU A 136 31.56 -13.94 -21.15
N VAL A 137 30.75 -13.37 -20.25
CA VAL A 137 29.46 -13.94 -19.83
C VAL A 137 28.34 -12.99 -20.20
N LYS A 138 27.21 -13.53 -20.66
CA LYS A 138 26.03 -12.76 -21.05
C LYS A 138 25.18 -12.37 -19.83
N ASP A 139 25.00 -13.33 -18.93
CA ASP A 139 24.34 -13.09 -17.66
C ASP A 139 25.39 -12.49 -16.71
N ASP A 140 25.24 -11.16 -16.49
CA ASP A 140 26.21 -10.41 -15.72
C ASP A 140 25.95 -10.60 -14.22
N PRO A 141 26.84 -11.30 -13.49
CA PRO A 141 26.65 -11.52 -12.07
C PRO A 141 26.61 -10.24 -11.25
N LEU A 142 27.16 -9.13 -11.75
CA LEU A 142 27.10 -7.85 -11.04
C LEU A 142 25.65 -7.35 -10.84
N ASN A 143 24.72 -7.74 -11.71
CA ASN A 143 23.29 -7.40 -11.53
C ASN A 143 22.71 -7.98 -10.24
N TYR A 144 23.32 -9.04 -9.71
CA TYR A 144 22.95 -9.70 -8.46
C TYR A 144 23.82 -9.22 -7.30
N PHE A 145 25.14 -9.10 -7.52
CA PHE A 145 26.13 -8.77 -6.50
C PHE A 145 26.40 -7.26 -6.32
N ASP A 146 25.61 -6.39 -6.94
CA ASP A 146 25.52 -4.98 -6.56
C ASP A 146 24.51 -4.78 -5.39
N ALA A 147 24.41 -5.81 -4.55
CA ALA A 147 23.57 -5.83 -3.37
C ALA A 147 24.32 -5.28 -2.17
N VAL A 148 23.59 -4.53 -1.34
CA VAL A 148 24.04 -3.99 -0.05
C VAL A 148 23.39 -4.77 1.10
N LEU A 149 23.89 -4.61 2.33
CA LEU A 149 23.38 -5.35 3.50
C LEU A 149 21.85 -5.23 3.66
N LYS A 150 21.30 -4.07 3.38
CA LYS A 150 19.86 -3.81 3.44
C LYS A 150 19.05 -4.78 2.57
N ASP A 151 19.55 -5.12 1.38
CA ASP A 151 18.87 -6.01 0.42
C ASP A 151 18.86 -7.47 0.90
N MET A 152 19.73 -7.80 1.85
CA MET A 152 19.86 -9.14 2.42
C MET A 152 18.93 -9.39 3.62
N LEU A 153 18.15 -8.38 4.03
CA LEU A 153 17.23 -8.50 5.17
C LEU A 153 16.10 -9.49 4.87
N LYS A 154 15.89 -10.43 5.76
CA LYS A 154 14.63 -11.20 5.83
C LYS A 154 13.55 -10.31 6.43
N GLN A 155 12.73 -9.73 5.58
CA GLN A 155 11.63 -8.88 5.98
C GLN A 155 10.50 -9.70 6.63
N ASP A 156 9.70 -9.03 7.47
CA ASP A 156 8.43 -9.60 7.91
C ASP A 156 7.44 -9.60 6.73
N GLU A 157 6.61 -10.61 6.67
CA GLU A 157 5.59 -10.72 5.63
C GLU A 157 4.26 -10.16 6.13
N ILE A 158 3.64 -9.32 5.32
CA ILE A 158 2.23 -8.98 5.48
C ILE A 158 1.44 -10.12 4.83
N PRO A 159 0.58 -10.84 5.58
CA PRO A 159 -0.21 -11.94 5.02
C PRO A 159 -1.22 -11.42 4.00
N GLU A 160 -1.74 -12.31 3.15
CA GLU A 160 -2.86 -11.96 2.29
C GLU A 160 -4.09 -11.61 3.14
N LEU A 161 -4.63 -10.40 2.95
CA LEU A 161 -5.81 -9.89 3.66
C LEU A 161 -7.06 -10.01 2.78
N GLU A 162 -7.35 -11.22 2.29
CA GLU A 162 -8.49 -11.48 1.39
C GLU A 162 -9.82 -11.13 2.06
N THR A 163 -10.00 -11.55 3.31
CA THR A 163 -11.14 -11.14 4.13
C THR A 163 -10.65 -10.70 5.48
N VAL A 164 -10.93 -9.45 5.84
CA VAL A 164 -10.66 -8.90 7.16
C VAL A 164 -11.97 -8.88 7.95
N SER A 165 -12.04 -9.70 9.00
CA SER A 165 -13.25 -9.84 9.82
C SER A 165 -13.35 -8.77 10.91
N SER A 166 -12.21 -8.25 11.39
CA SER A 166 -12.17 -7.13 12.32
C SER A 166 -10.89 -6.31 12.19
N LEU A 167 -11.01 -5.02 12.48
CA LEU A 167 -9.91 -4.08 12.66
C LEU A 167 -10.07 -3.43 14.04
N ARG A 168 -9.09 -3.62 14.91
CA ARG A 168 -9.05 -3.00 16.24
C ARG A 168 -8.01 -1.91 16.24
N PHE A 169 -8.44 -0.69 16.45
CA PHE A 169 -7.60 0.50 16.49
C PHE A 169 -7.40 0.99 17.91
N THR A 170 -6.16 1.28 18.27
CA THR A 170 -5.78 1.99 19.50
C THR A 170 -4.84 3.12 19.12
N GLY A 171 -5.30 4.36 19.21
CA GLY A 171 -4.53 5.51 18.74
C GLY A 171 -5.31 6.81 18.77
N PRO A 172 -5.33 7.60 17.70
CA PRO A 172 -6.06 8.86 17.62
C PRO A 172 -7.55 8.73 17.90
N GLU A 173 -8.11 7.59 17.56
CA GLU A 173 -9.41 7.11 17.96
C GLU A 173 -9.29 5.62 18.31
N THR A 174 -9.95 5.19 19.38
CA THR A 174 -9.91 3.78 19.82
C THR A 174 -11.26 3.15 19.59
N TYR A 175 -11.34 2.18 18.68
CA TYR A 175 -12.56 1.45 18.37
C TYR A 175 -12.28 0.14 17.63
N GLU A 176 -13.32 -0.66 17.47
CA GLU A 176 -13.31 -1.87 16.66
C GLU A 176 -14.27 -1.72 15.48
N ALA A 177 -13.75 -1.92 14.27
CA ALA A 177 -14.54 -2.13 13.07
C ALA A 177 -14.71 -3.63 12.85
N VAL A 178 -15.94 -4.08 12.57
CA VAL A 178 -16.27 -5.49 12.34
C VAL A 178 -16.97 -5.67 11.01
N ARG A 179 -16.72 -6.81 10.37
CA ARG A 179 -17.40 -7.21 9.15
C ARG A 179 -18.61 -8.08 9.51
N ILE A 180 -19.79 -7.63 9.13
CA ILE A 180 -21.06 -8.33 9.38
C ILE A 180 -21.89 -8.24 8.10
N GLU A 181 -22.11 -9.35 7.44
CA GLU A 181 -23.02 -9.43 6.30
C GLU A 181 -24.47 -9.44 6.80
N ASP A 182 -25.38 -8.83 6.06
CA ASP A 182 -26.81 -8.78 6.37
C ASP A 182 -27.09 -8.31 7.82
N SER A 183 -26.36 -7.30 8.29
CA SER A 183 -26.43 -6.83 9.69
C SER A 183 -27.78 -6.24 10.08
N GLY A 184 -28.55 -5.73 9.10
CA GLY A 184 -29.77 -4.95 9.35
C GLY A 184 -29.53 -3.61 10.05
N ALA A 185 -28.28 -3.14 10.11
CA ALA A 185 -27.91 -1.87 10.75
C ALA A 185 -27.74 -0.70 9.76
N SER A 186 -27.87 -0.95 8.48
CA SER A 186 -27.84 0.07 7.42
C SER A 186 -28.94 -0.18 6.39
N TYR A 187 -29.35 0.88 5.72
CA TYR A 187 -30.24 0.79 4.55
C TYR A 187 -29.47 0.42 3.26
N SER A 188 -28.16 0.51 3.24
CA SER A 188 -27.34 -0.01 2.13
C SER A 188 -26.99 -1.48 2.35
N SER A 189 -27.34 -2.32 1.39
CA SER A 189 -26.97 -3.74 1.41
C SER A 189 -25.46 -3.98 1.17
N GLU A 190 -24.75 -2.97 0.69
CA GLU A 190 -23.31 -3.01 0.46
C GLU A 190 -22.50 -2.79 1.74
N ASP A 191 -23.14 -2.24 2.79
CA ASP A 191 -22.50 -1.99 4.07
C ASP A 191 -22.24 -3.32 4.82
N VAL A 192 -21.01 -3.72 4.80
CA VAL A 192 -20.53 -4.93 5.50
C VAL A 192 -19.59 -4.62 6.65
N TYR A 193 -19.07 -3.39 6.73
CA TYR A 193 -18.20 -2.95 7.83
C TYR A 193 -18.90 -1.97 8.75
N PHE A 194 -18.74 -2.15 10.05
CA PHE A 194 -19.39 -1.35 11.07
C PHE A 194 -18.44 -1.05 12.22
N LYS A 195 -18.39 0.21 12.64
CA LYS A 195 -17.80 0.57 13.93
C LYS A 195 -18.75 0.11 15.05
N LYS A 196 -18.22 -0.63 16.01
CA LYS A 196 -18.93 -0.93 17.25
C LYS A 196 -18.97 0.30 18.15
N ASP A 197 -20.16 0.72 18.52
CA ASP A 197 -20.42 1.81 19.46
C ASP A 197 -21.42 1.32 20.52
N GLU A 198 -20.90 0.82 21.64
CA GLU A 198 -21.65 0.12 22.68
C GLU A 198 -22.50 -1.03 22.12
N GLU A 199 -23.83 -0.89 22.07
CA GLU A 199 -24.74 -1.86 21.48
C GLU A 199 -25.14 -1.52 20.01
N ASN A 200 -24.63 -0.39 19.46
CA ASN A 200 -24.96 0.06 18.14
C ASN A 200 -23.85 -0.31 17.15
N LEU A 201 -24.27 -0.41 15.89
CA LEU A 201 -23.38 -0.59 14.74
C LEU A 201 -23.48 0.67 13.88
N LEU A 202 -22.36 1.38 13.72
CA LEU A 202 -22.27 2.57 12.87
C LEU A 202 -21.66 2.17 11.53
N PRO A 203 -22.36 2.39 10.40
CA PRO A 203 -21.87 2.01 9.09
C PRO A 203 -20.53 2.67 8.75
N LEU A 204 -19.64 1.91 8.13
CA LEU A 204 -18.43 2.36 7.48
C LEU A 204 -18.60 2.20 5.97
N ASP A 205 -17.95 3.06 5.20
CA ASP A 205 -17.92 2.97 3.75
C ASP A 205 -17.01 1.79 3.35
N PRO A 206 -17.55 0.73 2.72
CA PRO A 206 -16.77 -0.43 2.32
C PRO A 206 -15.57 -0.06 1.42
N VAL A 207 -15.72 0.97 0.57
CA VAL A 207 -14.66 1.43 -0.33
C VAL A 207 -13.50 2.03 0.47
N GLN A 208 -13.81 2.86 1.47
CA GLN A 208 -12.76 3.46 2.33
C GLN A 208 -12.07 2.40 3.20
N VAL A 209 -12.83 1.45 3.73
CA VAL A 209 -12.25 0.34 4.52
C VAL A 209 -11.37 -0.54 3.64
N ASP A 210 -11.80 -0.88 2.43
CA ASP A 210 -10.99 -1.67 1.49
C ASP A 210 -9.72 -0.93 1.04
N GLU A 211 -9.79 0.39 0.86
CA GLU A 211 -8.59 1.21 0.58
C GLU A 211 -7.63 1.21 1.78
N TYR A 212 -8.15 1.29 2.99
CA TYR A 212 -7.34 1.18 4.20
C TYR A 212 -6.66 -0.19 4.32
N ILE A 213 -7.40 -1.28 4.07
CA ILE A 213 -6.87 -2.65 4.05
C ILE A 213 -5.79 -2.79 2.97
N ARG A 214 -5.98 -2.20 1.79
CA ARG A 214 -4.94 -2.20 0.74
C ARG A 214 -3.68 -1.44 1.16
N THR A 215 -3.81 -0.32 1.85
CA THR A 215 -2.66 0.39 2.43
C THR A 215 -1.89 -0.52 3.38
N LEU A 216 -2.60 -1.25 4.25
CA LEU A 216 -2.01 -2.21 5.15
C LEU A 216 -1.33 -3.37 4.41
N GLN A 217 -2.00 -3.93 3.37
CA GLN A 217 -1.48 -5.03 2.56
C GLN A 217 -0.20 -4.67 1.81
N ASN A 218 -0.08 -3.42 1.37
CA ASN A 218 1.00 -2.94 0.50
C ASN A 218 2.06 -2.12 1.24
N LEU A 219 2.16 -2.25 2.56
CA LEU A 219 3.20 -1.57 3.32
C LEU A 219 4.59 -1.90 2.79
N ASP A 220 5.38 -0.87 2.50
CA ASP A 220 6.78 -1.04 2.10
C ASP A 220 7.65 -1.30 3.34
N LEU A 221 8.05 -2.54 3.51
CA LEU A 221 8.96 -3.01 4.57
C LEU A 221 10.41 -3.15 4.08
N SER A 222 10.76 -2.56 2.95
CA SER A 222 12.10 -2.68 2.35
C SER A 222 13.18 -1.85 3.07
N ASP A 223 12.79 -0.84 3.86
CA ASP A 223 13.71 0.00 4.63
C ASP A 223 13.53 -0.17 6.14
N TYR A 224 14.61 -0.10 6.88
CA TYR A 224 14.59 -0.23 8.33
C TYR A 224 15.50 0.81 9.00
N ALA A 225 15.15 1.18 10.23
CA ALA A 225 15.99 1.99 11.12
C ALA A 225 16.92 1.10 11.95
N SER A 226 16.43 -0.08 12.33
CA SER A 226 17.22 -1.13 13.01
C SER A 226 16.64 -2.49 12.68
N TYR A 227 17.48 -3.44 12.35
CA TYR A 227 17.11 -4.84 12.15
C TYR A 227 17.00 -5.63 13.45
N TYR A 228 17.46 -5.07 14.56
CA TYR A 228 17.33 -5.67 15.89
C TYR A 228 17.16 -4.58 16.92
N VAL A 229 15.99 -4.52 17.53
CA VAL A 229 15.62 -3.59 18.60
C VAL A 229 15.39 -4.39 19.88
N SER A 230 16.15 -4.09 20.92
CA SER A 230 15.92 -4.65 22.26
C SER A 230 14.70 -4.00 22.92
N GLU A 231 14.14 -4.65 23.96
CA GLU A 231 12.96 -4.14 24.67
C GLU A 231 13.15 -2.71 25.23
N GLU A 232 14.37 -2.33 25.57
CA GLU A 232 14.68 -1.00 26.11
C GLU A 232 14.82 0.08 25.02
N GLU A 233 15.04 -0.32 23.76
CA GLU A 233 15.32 0.59 22.63
C GLU A 233 14.07 1.00 21.83
N TRP A 234 12.93 0.35 22.02
CA TRP A 234 11.70 0.69 21.33
C TRP A 234 11.27 2.15 21.51
N SER A 235 11.58 2.74 22.67
CA SER A 235 11.32 4.17 22.93
C SER A 235 12.06 5.12 21.98
N THR A 236 13.19 4.69 21.40
CA THR A 236 13.94 5.48 20.41
C THR A 236 13.12 5.72 19.14
N TYR A 237 12.25 4.78 18.80
CA TYR A 237 11.37 4.80 17.64
C TYR A 237 9.93 5.20 17.99
N GLY A 238 9.63 5.47 19.29
CA GLY A 238 8.29 5.74 19.78
C GLY A 238 7.35 4.53 19.77
N LEU A 239 7.89 3.32 19.57
CA LEU A 239 7.13 2.08 19.44
C LEU A 239 6.92 1.33 20.76
N ASP A 240 7.44 1.84 21.89
CA ASP A 240 7.08 1.44 23.24
C ASP A 240 5.70 1.98 23.67
N ALA A 241 5.30 3.12 23.09
CA ALA A 241 3.97 3.72 23.21
C ALA A 241 3.53 4.28 21.85
N PRO A 242 3.16 3.42 20.90
CA PRO A 242 2.91 3.81 19.50
C PRO A 242 1.74 4.79 19.36
N GLU A 243 1.80 5.67 18.37
CA GLU A 243 0.68 6.57 18.03
C GLU A 243 -0.53 5.82 17.52
N LEU A 244 -0.28 4.69 16.85
CA LEU A 244 -1.31 3.76 16.40
C LEU A 244 -0.86 2.33 16.66
N SER A 245 -1.72 1.54 17.28
CA SER A 245 -1.66 0.08 17.27
C SER A 245 -2.90 -0.45 16.56
N LEU A 246 -2.67 -1.22 15.52
CA LEU A 246 -3.71 -1.85 14.71
C LEU A 246 -3.58 -3.37 14.84
N GLU A 247 -4.71 -4.04 15.09
CA GLU A 247 -4.83 -5.50 14.96
C GLU A 247 -5.90 -5.81 13.91
N ALA A 248 -5.55 -6.62 12.92
CA ALA A 248 -6.46 -7.07 11.88
C ALA A 248 -6.62 -8.59 11.94
N ASP A 249 -7.84 -9.06 12.18
CA ASP A 249 -8.17 -10.48 12.06
C ASP A 249 -8.52 -10.79 10.60
N TYR A 250 -7.78 -11.69 10.00
CA TYR A 250 -7.88 -11.98 8.57
C TYR A 250 -8.05 -13.48 8.28
N THR A 251 -8.57 -13.75 7.07
CA THR A 251 -8.58 -15.08 6.46
C THR A 251 -8.23 -14.95 4.98
N PHE A 252 -7.56 -15.98 4.45
CA PHE A 252 -7.30 -16.14 3.02
C PHE A 252 -7.22 -17.61 2.64
N GLU A 253 -7.39 -17.93 1.35
CA GLU A 253 -7.21 -19.27 0.82
C GLU A 253 -5.77 -19.44 0.31
N ASN A 254 -5.00 -20.38 0.87
CA ASN A 254 -3.64 -20.65 0.43
C ASN A 254 -3.61 -21.44 -0.90
N GLU A 255 -2.40 -21.65 -1.46
CA GLU A 255 -2.21 -22.39 -2.72
C GLU A 255 -2.78 -23.82 -2.69
N ASP A 256 -2.83 -24.44 -1.52
CA ASP A 256 -3.40 -25.77 -1.28
C ASP A 256 -4.93 -25.75 -1.10
N LYS A 257 -5.58 -24.58 -1.25
CA LYS A 257 -7.02 -24.34 -1.04
C LYS A 257 -7.49 -24.57 0.38
N GLU A 258 -6.63 -24.32 1.33
CA GLU A 258 -6.94 -24.34 2.75
C GLU A 258 -7.17 -22.91 3.26
N ASN A 259 -8.22 -22.73 4.07
CA ASN A 259 -8.46 -21.45 4.73
C ASN A 259 -7.45 -21.25 5.85
N VAL A 260 -6.63 -20.22 5.72
CA VAL A 260 -5.70 -19.76 6.73
C VAL A 260 -6.30 -18.55 7.42
N SER A 261 -6.21 -18.51 8.75
CA SER A 261 -6.67 -17.38 9.56
C SER A 261 -5.58 -16.94 10.53
N GLY A 262 -5.55 -15.66 10.83
CA GLY A 262 -4.59 -15.10 11.77
C GLY A 262 -4.95 -13.70 12.20
N THR A 263 -4.09 -13.13 13.04
CA THR A 263 -4.16 -11.73 13.46
C THR A 263 -2.84 -11.06 13.09
N LEU A 264 -2.91 -10.02 12.28
CA LEU A 264 -1.80 -9.14 11.96
C LEU A 264 -1.82 -7.96 12.94
N THR A 265 -0.68 -7.70 13.58
CA THR A 265 -0.52 -6.51 14.44
C THR A 265 0.50 -5.56 13.81
N VAL A 266 0.14 -4.29 13.68
CA VAL A 266 1.05 -3.24 13.21
C VAL A 266 1.02 -2.08 14.20
N SER A 267 2.19 -1.72 14.72
CA SER A 267 2.39 -0.54 15.56
C SER A 267 3.12 0.53 14.77
N VAL A 268 2.66 1.78 14.84
CA VAL A 268 3.19 2.90 14.05
C VAL A 268 3.43 4.10 14.93
N SER A 269 4.54 4.79 14.72
CA SER A 269 4.82 6.06 15.38
C SER A 269 5.74 6.95 14.54
N ARG A 270 5.57 8.27 14.65
CA ARG A 270 6.55 9.24 14.17
C ARG A 270 7.81 9.21 15.03
N ASP A 271 8.91 9.69 14.47
CA ASP A 271 10.13 9.94 15.24
C ASP A 271 9.82 10.85 16.44
N PRO A 272 10.15 10.41 17.68
CA PRO A 272 9.80 11.16 18.88
C PRO A 272 10.40 12.58 18.92
N LYS A 273 11.58 12.78 18.31
CA LYS A 273 12.23 14.09 18.27
C LYS A 273 11.58 15.03 17.28
N GLU A 274 11.09 14.48 16.14
CA GLU A 274 10.33 15.28 15.17
C GLU A 274 8.97 15.68 15.75
N LYS A 275 8.30 14.75 16.42
CA LYS A 275 7.02 15.01 17.10
C LYS A 275 7.14 16.13 18.15
N GLU A 276 8.15 16.06 19.00
CA GLU A 276 8.41 17.11 19.99
C GLU A 276 8.68 18.49 19.35
N LYS A 277 9.37 18.52 18.19
CA LYS A 277 9.61 19.75 17.44
C LYS A 277 8.34 20.30 16.79
N ALA A 278 7.49 19.44 16.24
CA ALA A 278 6.22 19.82 15.64
C ALA A 278 5.28 20.43 16.68
N GLU A 279 5.11 19.81 17.86
CA GLU A 279 4.32 20.31 18.96
C GLU A 279 4.81 21.70 19.46
N LYS A 280 6.12 21.93 19.43
CA LYS A 280 6.69 23.23 19.79
C LYS A 280 6.43 24.30 18.73
N LYS A 281 6.39 23.96 17.42
CA LYS A 281 6.10 24.88 16.32
C LYS A 281 4.63 25.29 16.29
N GLU A 282 3.69 24.38 16.52
CA GLU A 282 2.25 24.68 16.60
C GLU A 282 1.95 25.72 17.68
N ASN A 283 2.72 25.72 18.78
CA ASN A 283 2.58 26.70 19.84
C ASN A 283 3.12 28.11 19.48
N PHE A 284 3.79 28.31 18.34
CA PHE A 284 4.43 29.57 17.94
C PHE A 284 3.90 30.20 16.64
N GLU A 285 2.74 29.78 16.11
CA GLU A 285 2.05 30.38 14.93
C GLU A 285 2.98 30.67 13.71
N GLU A 286 4.00 29.89 13.45
CA GLU A 286 4.78 29.98 12.21
C GLU A 286 4.29 28.92 11.20
N ASN A 287 3.22 29.27 10.47
CA ASN A 287 2.82 28.60 9.25
C ASN A 287 3.82 28.90 8.12
N SER A 288 4.98 28.26 8.14
CA SER A 288 5.80 28.16 6.93
C SER A 288 5.16 27.07 6.06
N GLY A 289 4.73 27.40 4.84
CA GLY A 289 4.10 26.47 3.89
C GLY A 289 5.11 25.48 3.29
N GLU A 290 6.08 25.02 4.08
CA GLU A 290 6.99 23.93 3.75
C GLU A 290 6.31 22.61 4.13
N GLU A 291 6.31 21.67 3.19
CA GLU A 291 5.88 20.29 3.48
C GLU A 291 6.73 19.74 4.63
N GLU A 292 6.07 19.27 5.67
CA GLU A 292 6.72 18.71 6.85
C GLU A 292 7.35 17.37 6.46
N GLU A 293 8.67 17.23 6.56
CA GLU A 293 9.32 15.93 6.45
C GLU A 293 8.83 15.04 7.60
N ILE A 294 8.29 13.88 7.26
CA ILE A 294 7.80 12.90 8.21
C ILE A 294 8.75 11.70 8.21
N THR A 295 9.40 11.48 9.35
CA THR A 295 10.09 10.22 9.65
C THR A 295 9.18 9.39 10.54
N ALA A 296 8.80 8.20 10.09
CA ALA A 296 7.93 7.32 10.85
C ALA A 296 8.46 5.89 10.83
N TYR A 297 8.09 5.15 11.85
CA TYR A 297 8.52 3.78 12.08
C TYR A 297 7.33 2.86 12.28
N ALA A 298 7.52 1.60 11.90
CA ALA A 298 6.56 0.53 12.17
C ALA A 298 7.22 -0.70 12.79
N ARG A 299 6.43 -1.42 13.57
CA ARG A 299 6.71 -2.78 14.03
C ARG A 299 5.57 -3.69 13.58
N VAL A 300 5.92 -4.81 12.96
CA VAL A 300 4.96 -5.83 12.51
C VAL A 300 4.99 -7.01 13.47
N ASN A 301 3.85 -7.40 13.99
CA ASN A 301 3.71 -8.49 14.96
C ASN A 301 4.69 -8.35 16.15
N ASN A 302 5.40 -9.42 16.46
CA ASN A 302 6.43 -9.45 17.50
C ASN A 302 7.85 -9.30 16.93
N SER A 303 8.00 -8.75 15.74
CA SER A 303 9.30 -8.53 15.11
C SER A 303 10.22 -7.68 16.00
N GLN A 304 11.52 -7.89 15.85
CA GLN A 304 12.55 -7.04 16.44
C GLN A 304 13.08 -5.99 15.46
N ILE A 305 12.47 -5.88 14.29
CA ILE A 305 12.82 -4.91 13.26
C ILE A 305 11.99 -3.63 13.46
N ALA A 306 12.66 -2.49 13.48
CA ALA A 306 12.02 -1.20 13.34
C ALA A 306 12.09 -0.76 11.88
N TYR A 307 10.99 -0.89 11.17
CA TYR A 307 10.90 -0.47 9.78
C TYR A 307 10.77 1.04 9.67
N LYS A 308 11.29 1.62 8.59
CA LYS A 308 11.00 3.00 8.22
C LYS A 308 9.82 3.01 7.27
N LEU A 309 8.83 3.79 7.57
CA LEU A 309 7.69 4.02 6.71
C LEU A 309 7.92 5.21 5.79
N THR A 310 7.36 5.14 4.58
CA THR A 310 7.18 6.32 3.75
C THR A 310 6.19 7.28 4.41
N ALA A 311 6.26 8.57 4.07
CA ALA A 311 5.29 9.55 4.57
C ALA A 311 3.85 9.22 4.11
N GLU A 312 3.71 8.60 2.94
CA GLU A 312 2.44 8.16 2.38
C GLU A 312 1.84 7.01 3.19
N ASP A 313 2.62 5.95 3.47
CA ASP A 313 2.19 4.81 4.29
C ASP A 313 1.80 5.27 5.70
N TYR A 314 2.63 6.12 6.33
CA TYR A 314 2.30 6.66 7.64
C TYR A 314 0.97 7.41 7.63
N LYS A 315 0.77 8.36 6.68
CA LYS A 315 -0.49 9.12 6.56
C LYS A 315 -1.68 8.21 6.27
N GLY A 316 -1.49 7.22 5.40
CA GLY A 316 -2.54 6.25 5.07
C GLY A 316 -2.97 5.42 6.27
N LEU A 317 -2.01 4.92 7.08
CA LEU A 317 -2.33 4.15 8.29
C LEU A 317 -2.96 5.03 9.38
N MET A 318 -2.55 6.30 9.51
CA MET A 318 -3.11 7.23 10.49
C MET A 318 -4.51 7.74 10.11
N ALA A 319 -4.96 7.55 8.86
CA ALA A 319 -6.31 7.87 8.38
C ALA A 319 -7.32 6.77 8.77
N MET A 320 -7.44 6.50 10.08
CA MET A 320 -8.22 5.39 10.63
C MET A 320 -9.40 5.81 11.50
N LYS A 321 -9.61 7.11 11.71
CA LYS A 321 -10.74 7.59 12.50
C LYS A 321 -12.06 7.22 11.83
N TYR A 322 -13.12 7.17 12.62
CA TYR A 322 -14.46 6.93 12.09
C TYR A 322 -14.81 7.88 10.94
N ASP A 323 -14.46 9.17 11.06
CA ASP A 323 -14.69 10.18 10.03
C ASP A 323 -13.84 9.96 8.76
N ASP A 324 -12.75 9.23 8.83
CA ASP A 324 -11.93 8.87 7.65
C ASP A 324 -12.54 7.69 6.87
N LEU A 325 -13.23 6.79 7.59
CA LEU A 325 -13.73 5.51 7.05
C LEU A 325 -15.24 5.44 6.86
N ARG A 326 -16.02 6.45 7.30
CA ARG A 326 -17.46 6.48 7.11
C ARG A 326 -17.86 7.07 5.75
N HIS A 327 -19.10 6.82 5.33
CA HIS A 327 -19.65 7.43 4.14
C HIS A 327 -19.60 8.96 4.19
N LYS A 328 -19.14 9.58 3.12
CA LYS A 328 -19.16 11.04 2.94
C LYS A 328 -20.49 11.53 2.39
N GLU A 329 -21.22 10.69 1.70
CA GLU A 329 -22.55 10.96 1.21
C GLU A 329 -23.52 11.19 2.38
N VAL A 330 -24.44 12.13 2.24
CA VAL A 330 -25.55 12.32 3.20
C VAL A 330 -26.57 11.18 3.08
N PHE A 331 -26.75 10.70 1.85
CA PHE A 331 -27.51 9.49 1.53
C PHE A 331 -26.62 8.58 0.66
N TRP A 332 -26.35 7.36 1.12
CA TRP A 332 -25.50 6.38 0.43
C TRP A 332 -26.25 5.09 0.05
N GLY A 333 -27.61 5.12 0.06
CA GLY A 333 -28.43 4.03 -0.43
C GLY A 333 -28.49 4.01 -1.96
N ASP A 334 -28.99 2.91 -2.48
CA ASP A 334 -29.28 2.79 -3.91
C ASP A 334 -30.50 3.68 -4.26
N THR A 335 -30.31 4.65 -5.13
CA THR A 335 -31.40 5.53 -5.61
C THR A 335 -32.46 4.76 -6.39
N GLU A 336 -32.14 3.59 -6.93
CA GLU A 336 -33.11 2.70 -7.56
C GLU A 336 -34.13 2.09 -6.55
N GLU A 337 -33.82 2.08 -5.26
CA GLU A 337 -34.73 1.64 -4.19
C GLU A 337 -35.72 2.75 -3.78
N ILE A 338 -35.52 4.01 -4.21
CA ILE A 338 -36.38 5.11 -3.84
C ILE A 338 -37.73 4.98 -4.57
N THR A 339 -38.81 4.76 -3.82
CA THR A 339 -40.19 4.63 -4.33
C THR A 339 -41.00 5.90 -4.31
N GLY A 340 -40.53 6.90 -3.55
CA GLY A 340 -41.16 8.21 -3.46
C GLY A 340 -40.29 9.20 -2.72
N ILE A 341 -40.54 10.49 -2.94
CA ILE A 341 -39.85 11.58 -2.27
C ILE A 341 -40.88 12.63 -1.87
N ASP A 342 -41.04 12.86 -0.57
CA ASP A 342 -41.76 14.00 -0.06
C ASP A 342 -40.81 15.16 0.18
N ILE A 343 -41.11 16.33 -0.33
CA ILE A 343 -40.24 17.50 -0.34
C ILE A 343 -40.95 18.67 0.35
N SER A 344 -40.28 19.29 1.32
CA SER A 344 -40.73 20.56 1.91
C SER A 344 -39.70 21.64 1.54
N LEU A 345 -40.17 22.63 0.76
CA LEU A 345 -39.31 23.69 0.21
C LEU A 345 -40.07 25.04 0.31
N GLU A 346 -39.44 26.03 0.94
CA GLU A 346 -39.98 27.40 1.07
C GLU A 346 -41.42 27.46 1.64
N GLY A 347 -41.81 26.47 2.45
CA GLY A 347 -43.12 26.38 3.07
C GLY A 347 -44.21 25.75 2.18
N ALA A 348 -43.84 25.17 1.06
CA ALA A 348 -44.69 24.34 0.21
C ALA A 348 -44.25 22.89 0.29
N ASP A 349 -45.22 21.98 0.20
CA ASP A 349 -44.98 20.54 0.22
C ASP A 349 -45.30 19.92 -1.15
N TYR A 350 -44.44 19.06 -1.58
CA TYR A 350 -44.54 18.33 -2.86
C TYR A 350 -44.33 16.85 -2.61
N SER A 351 -44.96 16.00 -3.39
CA SER A 351 -44.82 14.55 -3.30
C SER A 351 -44.56 13.95 -4.68
N LEU A 352 -43.40 13.30 -4.86
CA LEU A 352 -43.09 12.57 -6.05
C LEU A 352 -43.27 11.08 -5.77
N THR A 353 -43.83 10.35 -6.70
CA THR A 353 -43.98 8.90 -6.59
C THR A 353 -43.43 8.19 -7.79
N SER A 354 -42.86 6.99 -7.58
CA SER A 354 -42.35 6.17 -8.65
C SER A 354 -43.12 4.85 -8.79
N LYS A 355 -43.15 4.33 -10.01
CA LYS A 355 -43.74 3.04 -10.34
C LYS A 355 -42.74 2.23 -11.19
N GLY A 356 -42.78 0.91 -11.06
CA GLY A 356 -41.85 0.02 -11.72
C GLY A 356 -40.76 -0.50 -10.79
N LYS A 357 -39.80 -1.22 -11.34
CA LYS A 357 -38.64 -1.76 -10.60
C LYS A 357 -37.39 -1.40 -11.34
N LYS A 358 -36.37 -0.95 -10.60
CA LYS A 358 -35.03 -0.61 -11.11
C LYS A 358 -35.07 0.24 -12.38
N ASP A 359 -34.38 -0.16 -13.44
CA ASP A 359 -34.23 0.57 -14.72
C ASP A 359 -35.54 0.92 -15.43
N ASP A 360 -36.65 0.24 -15.11
CA ASP A 360 -37.98 0.52 -15.67
C ASP A 360 -38.82 1.46 -14.77
N ARG A 361 -38.20 2.15 -13.83
CA ARG A 361 -38.90 3.03 -12.89
C ARG A 361 -39.29 4.34 -13.58
N THR A 362 -40.59 4.68 -13.51
CA THR A 362 -41.13 5.95 -13.99
C THR A 362 -41.58 6.81 -12.81
N TRP A 363 -41.24 8.08 -12.86
CA TRP A 363 -41.58 9.05 -11.83
C TRP A 363 -42.81 9.88 -12.22
N THR A 364 -43.62 10.23 -11.24
CA THR A 364 -44.79 11.04 -11.44
C THR A 364 -44.92 12.13 -10.37
N TYR A 365 -45.35 13.31 -10.83
CA TYR A 365 -45.75 14.43 -9.99
C TYR A 365 -47.13 14.91 -10.42
N GLN A 366 -48.08 15.02 -9.49
CA GLN A 366 -49.48 15.40 -9.78
C GLN A 366 -50.18 14.55 -10.89
N GLU A 367 -49.84 13.24 -10.91
CA GLU A 367 -50.32 12.26 -11.92
C GLU A 367 -49.68 12.39 -13.31
N GLU A 368 -48.77 13.36 -13.53
CA GLU A 368 -48.03 13.52 -14.77
C GLU A 368 -46.64 12.87 -14.67
N GLU A 369 -46.16 12.28 -15.75
CA GLU A 369 -44.84 11.69 -15.84
C GLU A 369 -43.76 12.78 -15.86
N ILE A 370 -42.68 12.58 -15.09
CA ILE A 370 -41.58 13.52 -14.95
C ILE A 370 -40.24 12.82 -15.11
N GLU A 371 -39.21 13.58 -15.48
CA GLU A 371 -37.82 13.16 -15.40
C GLU A 371 -37.25 13.50 -14.00
N ALA A 372 -36.77 12.51 -13.27
CA ALA A 372 -36.23 12.68 -11.91
C ALA A 372 -34.71 12.55 -11.82
N ASP A 373 -34.04 12.26 -12.93
CA ASP A 373 -32.62 11.96 -12.96
C ASP A 373 -31.74 13.08 -12.36
N GLU A 374 -32.05 14.35 -12.68
CA GLU A 374 -31.30 15.50 -12.12
C GLU A 374 -31.48 15.61 -10.59
N LEU A 375 -32.66 15.29 -10.08
CA LEU A 375 -32.92 15.29 -8.64
C LEU A 375 -32.18 14.16 -7.94
N LEU A 376 -32.24 12.96 -8.49
CA LEU A 376 -31.52 11.81 -7.93
C LEU A 376 -30.01 12.03 -7.97
N PHE A 377 -29.50 12.56 -9.07
CA PHE A 377 -28.07 12.92 -9.19
C PHE A 377 -27.65 13.99 -8.18
N ALA A 378 -28.47 15.03 -7.99
CA ALA A 378 -28.20 16.06 -6.99
C ALA A 378 -28.25 15.51 -5.57
N LEU A 379 -29.13 14.54 -5.29
CA LEU A 379 -29.21 13.85 -4.01
C LEU A 379 -27.91 13.03 -3.73
N GLU A 380 -27.44 12.24 -4.69
CA GLU A 380 -26.17 11.50 -4.62
C GLU A 380 -24.96 12.42 -4.49
N GLY A 381 -25.07 13.63 -5.03
CA GLY A 381 -24.06 14.67 -4.97
C GLY A 381 -23.91 15.33 -3.60
N LEU A 382 -24.81 15.10 -2.63
CA LEU A 382 -24.72 15.65 -1.28
C LEU A 382 -23.63 14.93 -0.50
N LYS A 383 -22.44 15.56 -0.39
CA LYS A 383 -21.27 14.96 0.26
C LYS A 383 -20.69 15.88 1.32
N ALA A 384 -20.29 15.30 2.42
CA ALA A 384 -19.62 15.98 3.51
C ALA A 384 -18.29 16.62 3.04
N ASP A 385 -18.15 17.91 3.29
CA ASP A 385 -16.89 18.60 3.32
C ASP A 385 -16.19 18.40 4.68
N ARG A 386 -17.02 18.39 5.73
CA ARG A 386 -16.60 18.13 7.11
C ARG A 386 -17.74 17.50 7.90
N PHE A 387 -17.44 16.50 8.71
CA PHE A 387 -18.40 15.96 9.68
C PHE A 387 -18.53 16.87 10.89
N THR A 388 -19.73 16.95 11.45
CA THR A 388 -20.06 17.77 12.62
C THR A 388 -21.30 17.24 13.34
N GLU A 389 -21.37 17.50 14.64
CA GLU A 389 -22.52 17.21 15.50
C GLU A 389 -23.17 18.51 16.00
N GLU A 390 -22.82 19.65 15.39
CA GLU A 390 -23.40 20.95 15.74
C GLU A 390 -24.91 20.96 15.50
N GLU A 391 -25.69 21.53 16.44
CA GLU A 391 -27.10 21.68 16.26
C GLU A 391 -27.44 22.76 15.22
N PRO A 392 -28.51 22.57 14.42
CA PRO A 392 -28.96 23.57 13.45
C PRO A 392 -29.31 24.91 14.12
N GLY A 393 -28.52 25.94 13.82
CA GLY A 393 -28.75 27.30 14.33
C GLY A 393 -29.55 28.21 13.40
N GLN A 394 -29.86 27.78 12.18
CA GLN A 394 -30.42 28.55 11.10
C GLN A 394 -31.71 27.92 10.53
N LYS A 395 -32.34 28.64 9.61
CA LYS A 395 -33.55 28.18 8.95
C LYS A 395 -33.28 26.98 8.04
N GLU A 396 -34.17 26.02 8.06
CA GLU A 396 -34.27 24.93 7.10
C GLU A 396 -34.38 25.47 5.67
N GLU A 397 -33.51 25.02 4.77
CA GLU A 397 -33.55 25.37 3.35
C GLU A 397 -34.42 24.38 2.56
N ILE A 398 -34.25 23.09 2.82
CA ILE A 398 -35.02 22.01 2.19
C ILE A 398 -35.08 20.79 3.10
N ARG A 399 -36.17 20.07 3.05
CA ARG A 399 -36.39 18.76 3.68
C ARG A 399 -36.83 17.76 2.63
N LEU A 400 -36.21 16.61 2.63
CA LEU A 400 -36.57 15.46 1.81
C LEU A 400 -36.91 14.29 2.73
N THR A 401 -37.99 13.59 2.44
CA THR A 401 -38.31 12.30 3.01
C THR A 401 -38.30 11.26 1.89
N LEU A 402 -37.28 10.42 1.87
CA LEU A 402 -37.11 9.35 0.88
C LEU A 402 -37.85 8.11 1.35
N HIS A 403 -38.77 7.59 0.54
CA HIS A 403 -39.45 6.31 0.78
C HIS A 403 -38.67 5.23 0.02
N LEU A 404 -38.23 4.17 0.71
CA LEU A 404 -37.40 3.14 0.17
C LEU A 404 -38.10 1.79 0.07
N ASP A 405 -37.84 1.03 -0.98
CA ASP A 405 -38.20 -0.39 -1.07
C ASP A 405 -37.16 -1.22 -0.27
N ASN A 406 -37.14 -0.96 1.04
CA ASN A 406 -36.11 -1.50 1.95
C ASN A 406 -36.78 -1.86 3.29
N GLU A 407 -36.64 -3.13 3.72
CA GLU A 407 -37.27 -3.64 4.94
C GLU A 407 -36.59 -3.11 6.22
N VAL A 408 -35.30 -2.76 6.16
CA VAL A 408 -34.52 -2.26 7.30
C VAL A 408 -34.84 -0.80 7.58
N SER A 409 -34.87 0.02 6.54
CA SER A 409 -35.15 1.45 6.61
C SER A 409 -36.14 1.84 5.50
N PRO A 410 -37.44 1.73 5.74
CA PRO A 410 -38.43 2.06 4.72
C PRO A 410 -38.49 3.56 4.40
N GLN A 411 -37.80 4.39 5.19
CA GLN A 411 -37.81 5.85 5.06
C GLN A 411 -36.50 6.44 5.59
N VAL A 412 -35.99 7.44 4.89
CA VAL A 412 -34.86 8.28 5.32
C VAL A 412 -35.23 9.74 5.17
N THR A 413 -35.03 10.54 6.21
CA THR A 413 -35.29 11.98 6.18
C THR A 413 -33.99 12.76 6.15
N ILE A 414 -33.82 13.63 5.17
CA ILE A 414 -32.68 14.54 5.01
C ILE A 414 -33.17 15.97 5.15
N VAL A 415 -32.50 16.76 5.97
CA VAL A 415 -32.78 18.19 6.13
C VAL A 415 -31.49 18.98 5.94
N LEU A 416 -31.56 19.99 5.10
CA LEU A 416 -30.46 20.92 4.90
C LEU A 416 -30.78 22.27 5.53
N TYR A 417 -29.90 22.74 6.41
CA TYR A 417 -30.00 24.04 7.04
C TYR A 417 -28.91 24.96 6.54
N ARG A 418 -29.21 26.23 6.38
CA ARG A 418 -28.17 27.21 6.10
C ARG A 418 -27.22 27.28 7.30
N TYR A 419 -25.91 27.15 7.05
CA TYR A 419 -24.90 27.28 8.07
C TYR A 419 -24.18 28.63 7.94
N ASP A 420 -23.59 28.92 6.77
CA ASP A 420 -22.98 30.20 6.44
C ASP A 420 -23.17 30.55 4.94
N GLY A 421 -22.33 31.45 4.41
CA GLY A 421 -22.40 31.83 2.98
C GLY A 421 -21.94 30.74 2.02
N SER A 422 -21.16 29.76 2.47
CA SER A 422 -20.50 28.72 1.65
C SER A 422 -20.97 27.31 1.98
N SER A 423 -21.59 27.09 3.13
CA SER A 423 -21.93 25.76 3.64
C SER A 423 -23.37 25.64 4.09
N CYS A 424 -23.90 24.42 4.00
CA CYS A 424 -25.14 23.98 4.63
C CYS A 424 -24.83 22.86 5.64
N LEU A 425 -25.58 22.83 6.73
CA LEU A 425 -25.56 21.75 7.70
C LEU A 425 -26.58 20.69 7.25
N ALA A 426 -26.12 19.45 7.12
CA ALA A 426 -26.96 18.32 6.76
C ALA A 426 -27.32 17.50 8.01
N GLU A 427 -28.62 17.18 8.12
CA GLU A 427 -29.20 16.29 9.12
C GLU A 427 -29.79 15.08 8.40
N ALA A 428 -29.55 13.90 8.92
CA ALA A 428 -30.17 12.67 8.46
C ALA A 428 -30.88 11.99 9.64
N ASP A 429 -32.16 11.67 9.47
CA ASP A 429 -33.01 11.04 10.49
C ASP A 429 -32.97 11.72 11.88
N GLY A 430 -32.93 13.05 11.87
CA GLY A 430 -32.94 13.86 13.08
C GLY A 430 -31.60 13.96 13.81
N LYS A 431 -30.52 13.55 13.15
CA LYS A 431 -29.13 13.69 13.66
C LYS A 431 -28.31 14.53 12.69
N THR A 432 -27.64 15.53 13.21
CA THR A 432 -26.63 16.25 12.42
C THR A 432 -25.50 15.34 12.02
N VAL A 433 -25.11 15.39 10.76
CA VAL A 433 -24.11 14.51 10.17
C VAL A 433 -22.90 15.31 9.71
N SER A 434 -23.11 16.36 8.89
CA SER A 434 -22.02 17.03 8.21
C SER A 434 -22.34 18.47 7.79
N LEU A 435 -21.27 19.20 7.47
CA LEU A 435 -21.33 20.38 6.62
C LEU A 435 -21.06 19.96 5.18
N ILE A 436 -21.91 20.39 4.27
CA ILE A 436 -21.78 20.20 2.84
C ILE A 436 -21.58 21.57 2.16
N PRO A 437 -20.93 21.62 0.98
CA PRO A 437 -20.87 22.83 0.17
C PRO A 437 -22.28 23.33 -0.17
N ARG A 438 -22.53 24.61 -0.01
CA ARG A 438 -23.86 25.21 -0.28
C ARG A 438 -24.27 25.05 -1.75
N SER A 439 -23.32 24.98 -2.68
CA SER A 439 -23.60 24.70 -4.10
C SER A 439 -24.41 23.43 -4.30
N GLN A 440 -24.11 22.36 -3.55
CA GLN A 440 -24.84 21.10 -3.63
C GLN A 440 -26.30 21.24 -3.17
N ALA A 441 -26.55 22.03 -2.13
CA ALA A 441 -27.92 22.34 -1.69
C ALA A 441 -28.66 23.17 -2.75
N VAL A 442 -27.97 24.09 -3.42
CA VAL A 442 -28.56 24.90 -4.52
C VAL A 442 -28.89 23.98 -5.69
N ASP A 443 -27.99 23.11 -6.12
CA ASP A 443 -28.23 22.16 -7.22
C ASP A 443 -29.47 21.26 -6.93
N LEU A 444 -29.59 20.78 -5.69
CA LEU A 444 -30.74 20.00 -5.25
C LEU A 444 -32.04 20.80 -5.33
N ILE A 445 -32.02 22.05 -4.84
CA ILE A 445 -33.19 22.95 -4.88
C ILE A 445 -33.57 23.31 -6.32
N GLU A 446 -32.59 23.56 -7.20
CA GLU A 446 -32.82 23.83 -8.62
C GLU A 446 -33.46 22.61 -9.32
N ALA A 447 -32.96 21.39 -9.04
CA ALA A 447 -33.54 20.16 -9.57
C ALA A 447 -35.01 19.97 -9.13
N VAL A 448 -35.34 20.25 -7.86
CA VAL A 448 -36.71 20.23 -7.36
C VAL A 448 -37.54 21.27 -8.09
N ASN A 449 -37.09 22.53 -8.21
CA ASN A 449 -37.81 23.59 -8.88
C ASN A 449 -38.07 23.29 -10.35
N THR A 450 -37.13 22.65 -11.05
CA THR A 450 -37.33 22.22 -12.45
C THR A 450 -38.53 21.29 -12.58
N ILE A 451 -38.71 20.38 -11.63
CA ILE A 451 -39.84 19.44 -11.62
C ILE A 451 -41.16 20.16 -11.29
N VAL A 452 -41.18 20.94 -10.17
CA VAL A 452 -42.45 21.46 -9.65
C VAL A 452 -42.94 22.72 -10.35
N LEU A 453 -42.03 23.50 -10.98
CA LEU A 453 -42.39 24.71 -11.75
C LEU A 453 -42.55 24.42 -13.25
N GLY A 454 -41.81 23.42 -13.78
CA GLY A 454 -41.93 23.02 -15.21
C GLY A 454 -43.32 22.51 -15.57
N ASN A 455 -44.06 21.94 -14.62
CA ASN A 455 -45.47 21.51 -14.81
C ASN A 455 -46.51 22.63 -14.65
N THR A 456 -46.08 23.90 -14.48
CA THR A 456 -47.01 25.06 -14.32
C THR A 456 -47.14 25.92 -15.57
N GLU A 457 -46.47 25.55 -16.70
CA GLU A 457 -46.50 26.28 -17.99
C GLU A 457 -47.40 25.59 -19.05
N ASP A 458 -48.61 25.11 -18.70
CA ASP A 458 -49.68 24.79 -19.69
C ASP A 458 -51.01 25.44 -19.31
#